data_d7f44d450b5fcff93afe424a844d3855
#
_entry.id   d7f44d450b5fcff93afe424a844d3855
#
_cell.length_a   1.000
_cell.length_b   1.000
_cell.length_c   1.000
_cell.angle_alpha   90.00
_cell.angle_beta   90.00
_cell.angle_gamma   90.00
#
_symmetry.space_group_name_H-M   'P 1'
#
loop_
_entity.id
_entity.type
_entity.pdbx_description
1 polymer ?
#
loop_
_entity_poly.entity_id
_entity_poly.type
_entity_poly.pdbx_seq_one_letter_code
_entity_poly.pdbx_strand_id
1 'polypeptide(L)'
;MENEQAYKELLTAIIKNKMKVFGKLALKTARTSGGITVDDEGEVIFIHGEPIKVAENLLNGFVKLSGKATIFNARIAVMPIKKKYPELKLPELLA
;
A
#
# COMPACT_ATOMS: atom_id res chain seq x y z
N MET A 1 15.67 8.13 -3.21
CA MET A 1 16.64 7.10 -3.02
C MET A 1 16.23 5.84 -3.71
N GLU A 2 17.10 4.88 -3.68
CA GLU A 2 16.85 3.63 -4.34
C GLU A 2 15.61 2.91 -3.82
N ASN A 3 15.17 3.26 -2.60
CA ASN A 3 14.00 2.60 -2.04
C ASN A 3 12.67 3.19 -2.49
N GLU A 4 12.68 4.33 -3.15
CA GLU A 4 11.42 4.95 -3.54
C GLU A 4 10.64 4.07 -4.52
N GLN A 5 11.32 3.49 -5.49
CA GLN A 5 10.67 2.60 -6.44
C GLN A 5 10.10 1.38 -5.72
N ALA A 6 10.85 0.83 -4.77
CA ALA A 6 10.38 -0.33 -4.01
C ALA A 6 9.12 0.01 -3.22
N TYR A 7 9.07 1.17 -2.60
CA TYR A 7 7.89 1.57 -1.85
C TYR A 7 6.70 1.88 -2.75
N LYS A 8 6.95 2.41 -3.94
CA LYS A 8 5.85 2.58 -4.90
C LYS A 8 5.25 1.22 -5.27
N GLU A 9 6.09 0.22 -5.49
CA GLU A 9 5.62 -1.12 -5.80
C GLU A 9 4.88 -1.74 -4.62
N LEU A 10 5.38 -1.52 -3.41
CA LEU A 10 4.73 -2.02 -2.21
C LEU A 10 3.32 -1.45 -2.06
N LEU A 11 3.20 -0.15 -2.16
CA LEU A 11 1.92 0.53 -2.03
C LEU A 11 0.96 0.13 -3.15
N THR A 12 1.49 0.01 -4.36
CA THR A 12 0.69 -0.43 -5.51
C THR A 12 0.13 -1.82 -5.29
N ALA A 13 0.96 -2.73 -4.76
CA ALA A 13 0.51 -4.09 -4.50
C ALA A 13 -0.64 -4.11 -3.50
N ILE A 14 -0.55 -3.31 -2.44
CA ILE A 14 -1.60 -3.21 -1.44
C ILE A 14 -2.89 -2.69 -2.06
N ILE A 15 -2.79 -1.61 -2.83
CA ILE A 15 -3.97 -0.97 -3.42
C ILE A 15 -4.64 -1.91 -4.41
N LYS A 16 -3.86 -2.52 -5.31
CA LYS A 16 -4.44 -3.42 -6.31
C LYS A 16 -5.09 -4.65 -5.68
N ASN A 17 -4.52 -5.14 -4.59
CA ASN A 17 -5.13 -6.24 -3.85
C ASN A 17 -6.52 -5.84 -3.36
N LYS A 18 -6.66 -4.64 -2.83
CA LYS A 18 -7.95 -4.17 -2.33
C LYS A 18 -8.92 -3.84 -3.46
N MET A 19 -8.41 -3.39 -4.60
CA MET A 19 -9.28 -3.10 -5.73
C MET A 19 -9.96 -4.35 -6.27
N LYS A 20 -9.36 -5.50 -6.11
CA LYS A 20 -9.98 -6.76 -6.53
C LYS A 20 -11.27 -7.03 -5.76
N VAL A 21 -11.38 -6.54 -4.54
CA VAL A 21 -12.55 -6.78 -3.69
C VAL A 21 -13.49 -5.57 -3.70
N PHE A 22 -12.94 -4.38 -3.59
CA PHE A 22 -13.71 -3.16 -3.39
C PHE A 22 -13.76 -2.24 -4.60
N GLY A 23 -13.06 -2.57 -5.67
CA GLY A 23 -13.08 -1.75 -6.88
C GLY A 23 -12.67 -0.31 -6.60
N LYS A 24 -13.47 0.63 -7.11
CA LYS A 24 -13.16 2.05 -7.00
C LYS A 24 -13.17 2.56 -5.57
N LEU A 25 -13.85 1.88 -4.66
CA LEU A 25 -13.83 2.28 -3.26
C LEU A 25 -12.42 2.16 -2.68
N ALA A 26 -11.66 1.18 -3.14
CA ALA A 26 -10.25 1.06 -2.71
C ALA A 26 -9.44 2.27 -3.18
N LEU A 27 -9.66 2.72 -4.41
CA LEU A 27 -8.97 3.92 -4.90
C LEU A 27 -9.32 5.15 -4.07
N LYS A 28 -10.61 5.31 -3.77
CA LYS A 28 -11.04 6.44 -2.95
C LYS A 28 -10.39 6.39 -1.58
N THR A 29 -10.36 5.22 -0.97
CA THR A 29 -9.74 5.04 0.35
C THR A 29 -8.25 5.38 0.28
N ALA A 30 -7.56 4.91 -0.75
CA ALA A 30 -6.14 5.19 -0.91
C ALA A 30 -5.89 6.70 -1.04
N ARG A 31 -6.69 7.37 -1.86
CA ARG A 31 -6.52 8.81 -2.07
C ARG A 31 -6.83 9.59 -0.80
N THR A 32 -7.82 9.14 -0.04
CA THR A 32 -8.20 9.79 1.21
C THR A 32 -7.12 9.63 2.28
N SER A 33 -6.39 8.52 2.27
CA SER A 33 -5.35 8.30 3.27
C SER A 33 -4.21 9.31 3.15
N GLY A 34 -4.05 9.90 1.97
CA GLY A 34 -3.07 10.94 1.75
C GLY A 34 -1.68 10.42 1.52
N GLY A 35 -0.80 11.32 1.12
CA GLY A 35 0.62 11.00 0.97
C GLY A 35 0.98 10.30 -0.32
N ILE A 36 0.02 10.06 -1.22
CA ILE A 36 0.32 9.42 -2.50
C ILE A 36 -0.50 10.04 -3.61
N THR A 37 0.05 9.95 -4.83
CA THR A 37 -0.69 10.18 -6.06
C THR A 37 -0.83 8.82 -6.73
N VAL A 38 -2.05 8.40 -6.99
CA VAL A 38 -2.33 7.10 -7.56
C VAL A 38 -3.23 7.26 -8.78
N ASP A 39 -2.94 6.51 -9.85
CA ASP A 39 -3.75 6.60 -11.06
C ASP A 39 -5.00 5.74 -10.93
N ASP A 40 -5.81 5.72 -12.00
CA ASP A 40 -7.11 5.03 -11.95
C ASP A 40 -6.97 3.51 -11.92
N GLU A 41 -5.77 2.99 -12.18
CA GLU A 41 -5.52 1.56 -12.16
C GLU A 41 -4.89 1.09 -10.85
N GLY A 42 -4.69 2.01 -9.91
CA GLY A 42 -4.12 1.65 -8.62
C GLY A 42 -2.61 1.72 -8.58
N GLU A 43 -2.00 2.29 -9.61
CA GLU A 43 -0.56 2.43 -9.67
C GLU A 43 -0.12 3.69 -8.93
N VAL A 44 0.79 3.57 -7.98
CA VAL A 44 1.30 4.71 -7.24
C VAL A 44 2.35 5.43 -8.07
N ILE A 45 2.07 6.70 -8.37
CA ILE A 45 2.93 7.52 -9.22
C ILE A 45 3.93 8.31 -8.38
N PHE A 46 3.46 8.90 -7.28
CA PHE A 46 4.29 9.69 -6.38
C PHE A 46 3.99 9.35 -4.93
N ILE A 47 5.04 9.41 -4.11
CA ILE A 47 4.90 9.34 -2.66
C ILE A 47 5.29 10.72 -2.11
N HIS A 48 4.37 11.33 -1.36
CA HIS A 48 4.54 12.66 -0.79
C HIS A 48 4.74 12.54 0.70
N GLY A 49 5.95 12.29 1.13
CA GLY A 49 6.25 12.15 2.53
C GLY A 49 7.06 10.92 2.80
N GLU A 50 7.10 10.52 4.07
CA GLU A 50 7.92 9.41 4.51
C GLU A 50 7.21 8.09 4.16
N PRO A 51 7.83 7.24 3.34
CA PRO A 51 7.12 6.10 2.75
C PRO A 51 6.49 5.13 3.77
N ILE A 52 7.19 4.87 4.87
CA ILE A 52 6.66 3.94 5.87
C ILE A 52 5.43 4.54 6.55
N LYS A 53 5.45 5.83 6.84
CA LYS A 53 4.31 6.51 7.43
C LYS A 53 3.13 6.52 6.48
N VAL A 54 3.40 6.77 5.21
CA VAL A 54 2.37 6.76 4.17
C VAL A 54 1.74 5.37 4.08
N ALA A 55 2.58 4.33 4.12
CA ALA A 55 2.08 2.96 4.07
C ALA A 55 1.22 2.63 5.28
N GLU A 56 1.63 3.09 6.46
CA GLU A 56 0.81 2.86 7.66
C GLU A 56 -0.54 3.55 7.57
N ASN A 57 -0.55 4.78 7.08
CA ASN A 57 -1.81 5.50 6.91
C ASN A 57 -2.73 4.79 5.92
N LEU A 58 -2.16 4.29 4.84
CA LEU A 58 -2.91 3.56 3.84
C LEU A 58 -3.52 2.29 4.43
N LEU A 59 -2.72 1.53 5.16
CA LEU A 59 -3.20 0.30 5.79
C LEU A 59 -4.29 0.59 6.80
N ASN A 60 -4.13 1.65 7.61
CA ASN A 60 -5.16 2.02 8.57
C ASN A 60 -6.45 2.42 7.88
N GLY A 61 -6.37 3.07 6.74
CA GLY A 61 -7.55 3.39 5.94
C GLY A 61 -8.29 2.13 5.50
N PHE A 62 -7.55 1.13 5.05
CA PHE A 62 -8.17 -0.13 4.62
C PHE A 62 -8.68 -0.95 5.81
N VAL A 63 -8.04 -0.85 6.97
CA VAL A 63 -8.57 -1.49 8.17
C VAL A 63 -9.94 -0.92 8.53
N LYS A 64 -10.11 0.38 8.40
CA LYS A 64 -11.41 0.99 8.64
C LYS A 64 -12.46 0.51 7.65
N LEU A 65 -12.03 0.19 6.44
CA LEU A 65 -12.94 -0.26 5.40
C LEU A 65 -13.32 -1.73 5.57
N SER A 66 -12.37 -2.60 5.89
CA SER A 66 -12.61 -4.03 5.86
C SER A 66 -12.09 -4.80 7.08
N GLY A 67 -11.65 -4.09 8.12
CA GLY A 67 -11.23 -4.74 9.36
C GLY A 67 -9.82 -5.28 9.30
N LYS A 68 -9.48 -6.04 10.34
CA LYS A 68 -8.10 -6.50 10.52
C LYS A 68 -7.64 -7.51 9.50
N ALA A 69 -8.57 -8.17 8.83
CA ALA A 69 -8.20 -9.09 7.74
C ALA A 69 -7.40 -8.37 6.66
N THR A 70 -7.56 -7.06 6.55
CA THR A 70 -6.77 -6.23 5.64
C THR A 70 -5.27 -6.44 5.83
N ILE A 71 -4.81 -6.50 7.08
CA ILE A 71 -3.37 -6.63 7.36
C ILE A 71 -2.86 -7.98 6.87
N PHE A 72 -3.61 -9.03 7.15
CA PHE A 72 -3.22 -10.36 6.69
C PHE A 72 -3.13 -10.42 5.17
N ASN A 73 -4.15 -9.90 4.49
CA ASN A 73 -4.18 -9.90 3.03
C ASN A 73 -3.07 -9.04 2.44
N ALA A 74 -2.77 -7.92 3.09
CA ALA A 74 -1.70 -7.05 2.63
C ALA A 74 -0.34 -7.73 2.77
N ARG A 75 -0.12 -8.47 3.86
CA ARG A 75 1.13 -9.22 4.01
C ARG A 75 1.34 -10.17 2.84
N ILE A 76 0.29 -10.86 2.45
CA ILE A 76 0.38 -11.79 1.32
C ILE A 76 0.67 -11.01 0.03
N ALA A 77 -0.02 -9.89 -0.17
CA ALA A 77 0.12 -9.11 -1.40
C ALA A 77 1.53 -8.55 -1.58
N VAL A 78 2.21 -8.21 -0.47
CA VAL A 78 3.54 -7.61 -0.57
C VAL A 78 4.68 -8.62 -0.57
N MET A 79 4.39 -9.90 -0.41
CA MET A 79 5.45 -10.91 -0.41
C MET A 79 6.35 -10.88 -1.64
N PRO A 80 5.80 -10.76 -2.86
CA PRO A 80 6.67 -10.67 -4.04
C PRO A 80 7.58 -9.45 -4.00
N ILE A 81 7.09 -8.34 -3.45
CA ILE A 81 7.88 -7.13 -3.35
C ILE A 81 9.02 -7.32 -2.36
N LYS A 82 8.73 -7.97 -1.23
CA LYS A 82 9.77 -8.25 -0.25
C LYS A 82 10.84 -9.19 -0.81
N LYS A 83 10.44 -10.14 -1.63
CA LYS A 83 11.40 -11.03 -2.30
C LYS A 83 12.28 -10.26 -3.26
N LYS A 84 11.68 -9.33 -4.02
CA LYS A 84 12.41 -8.53 -5.00
C LYS A 84 13.36 -7.55 -4.30
N TYR A 85 12.96 -7.03 -3.14
CA TYR A 85 13.74 -6.06 -2.39
C TYR A 85 13.92 -6.57 -0.96
N PRO A 86 14.83 -7.54 -0.74
CA PRO A 86 14.91 -8.21 0.58
C PRO A 86 15.27 -7.27 1.74
N GLU A 87 15.93 -6.15 1.43
CA GLU A 87 16.34 -5.22 2.46
C GLU A 87 15.32 -4.12 2.71
N LEU A 88 14.18 -4.17 2.01
CA LEU A 88 13.15 -3.15 2.16
C LEU A 88 12.57 -3.22 3.56
N LYS A 89 12.56 -2.07 4.24
CA LYS A 89 11.96 -1.98 5.55
C LYS A 89 10.45 -1.88 5.41
N LEU A 90 9.73 -2.76 6.08
CA LEU A 90 8.28 -2.77 6.03
C LEU A 90 7.68 -1.94 7.17
N PRO A 91 6.48 -1.38 6.97
CA PRO A 91 5.76 -0.79 8.09
C PRO A 91 5.51 -1.85 9.17
N GLU A 92 5.42 -1.41 10.40
CA GLU A 92 5.25 -2.32 11.52
C GLU A 92 4.03 -3.23 11.35
N LEU A 93 2.96 -2.70 10.78
CA LEU A 93 1.74 -3.48 10.57
C LEU A 93 1.96 -4.67 9.64
N LEU A 94 2.97 -4.63 8.78
CA LEU A 94 3.27 -5.72 7.85
C LEU A 94 4.46 -6.55 8.28
N ALA A 95 5.15 -6.12 9.29
CA ALA A 95 6.36 -6.82 9.73
C ALA A 95 6.06 -8.16 10.40
#